data_7dfe63e836c75fdb2e398e85ffffcaa2
#
_entry.id   7dfe63e836c75fdb2e398e85ffffcaa2
#
_cell.length_a   1.000
_cell.length_b   1.000
_cell.length_c   1.000
_cell.angle_alpha   90.00
_cell.angle_beta   90.00
_cell.angle_gamma   90.00
#
_symmetry.space_group_name_H-M   'P 1'
#
loop_
_entity.id
_entity.type
_entity.pdbx_description
1 polymer ?
#
loop_
_entity_poly.entity_id
_entity_poly.type
_entity_poly.pdbx_seq_one_letter_code
_entity_poly.pdbx_strand_id
1 'polypeptide(L)'
;MRALLAADFERFRDELPRDFPAYIRDAYRIDLTARYLGQSLPHPIGKGSGQLSLNERQLEEDAAAGLAFVVLKTLIAQDATGVQSMAAWAVHETKMKVERRIVGESNRGWTVTWKGRGWDRSFDEYLALVRVGRDFTRAGELLVLPSVKYHLPRLGVPFVESEYRFTTAGLAEAWGE
;
A
#
# COMPACT_ATOMS: atom_id res chain seq x y z
N MET A 1 -32.93 -4.39 -0.15
CA MET A 1 -31.50 -4.23 0.15
C MET A 1 -30.91 -5.42 0.91
N ARG A 2 -31.30 -5.71 2.19
CA ARG A 2 -30.71 -6.82 2.98
C ARG A 2 -30.83 -8.18 2.32
N ALA A 3 -31.97 -8.54 1.73
CA ALA A 3 -32.17 -9.82 1.06
C ALA A 3 -31.27 -9.95 -0.20
N LEU A 4 -31.13 -8.87 -0.96
CA LEU A 4 -30.22 -8.83 -2.13
C LEU A 4 -28.77 -9.01 -1.71
N LEU A 5 -28.33 -8.30 -0.67
CA LEU A 5 -26.96 -8.45 -0.13
C LEU A 5 -26.69 -9.88 0.36
N ALA A 6 -27.66 -10.51 1.03
CA ALA A 6 -27.52 -11.90 1.48
C ALA A 6 -27.42 -12.88 0.30
N ALA A 7 -28.24 -12.67 -0.73
CA ALA A 7 -28.19 -13.50 -1.94
C ALA A 7 -26.88 -13.34 -2.70
N ASP A 8 -26.37 -12.10 -2.79
CA ASP A 8 -25.10 -11.82 -3.45
C ASP A 8 -23.90 -12.35 -2.65
N PHE A 9 -23.96 -12.28 -1.30
CA PHE A 9 -22.92 -12.88 -0.46
C PHE A 9 -22.79 -14.38 -0.71
N GLU A 10 -23.90 -15.11 -0.85
CA GLU A 10 -23.88 -16.54 -1.18
C GLU A 10 -23.43 -16.78 -2.63
N ARG A 11 -23.92 -15.95 -3.56
CA ARG A 11 -23.61 -16.08 -4.99
C ARG A 11 -22.13 -15.81 -5.30
N PHE A 12 -21.54 -14.81 -4.67
CA PHE A 12 -20.18 -14.34 -4.93
C PHE A 12 -19.21 -14.71 -3.81
N ARG A 13 -19.55 -15.76 -3.07
CA ARG A 13 -18.77 -16.23 -1.92
C ARG A 13 -17.29 -16.50 -2.27
N ASP A 14 -17.06 -17.10 -3.43
CA ASP A 14 -15.74 -17.55 -3.83
C ASP A 14 -15.08 -16.63 -4.87
N GLU A 15 -15.88 -15.87 -5.64
CA GLU A 15 -15.36 -15.00 -6.67
C GLU A 15 -16.31 -13.83 -6.94
N LEU A 16 -15.78 -12.61 -7.01
CA LEU A 16 -16.54 -11.44 -7.42
C LEU A 16 -16.85 -11.46 -8.93
N PRO A 17 -17.93 -10.79 -9.39
CA PRO A 17 -18.17 -10.60 -10.81
C PRO A 17 -16.96 -9.93 -11.47
N ARG A 18 -16.58 -10.33 -12.70
CA ARG A 18 -15.45 -9.72 -13.42
C ARG A 18 -15.52 -8.21 -13.51
N ASP A 19 -16.71 -7.67 -13.77
CA ASP A 19 -16.98 -6.23 -13.71
C ASP A 19 -17.90 -5.93 -12.52
N PHE A 20 -17.35 -6.08 -11.32
CA PHE A 20 -18.11 -5.81 -10.11
C PHE A 20 -18.54 -4.32 -9.97
N PRO A 21 -17.79 -3.31 -10.48
CA PRO A 21 -18.29 -1.94 -10.46
C PRO A 21 -19.58 -1.76 -11.27
N ALA A 22 -19.64 -2.34 -12.47
CA ALA A 22 -20.87 -2.32 -13.28
C ALA A 22 -22.00 -3.07 -12.56
N TYR A 23 -21.71 -4.25 -12.01
CA TYR A 23 -22.69 -5.00 -11.25
C TYR A 23 -23.28 -4.19 -10.08
N ILE A 24 -22.43 -3.56 -9.27
CA ILE A 24 -22.84 -2.73 -8.12
C ILE A 24 -23.69 -1.56 -8.59
N ARG A 25 -23.29 -0.88 -9.67
CA ARG A 25 -24.07 0.22 -10.24
C ARG A 25 -25.47 -0.23 -10.67
N ASP A 26 -25.56 -1.38 -11.33
CA ASP A 26 -26.82 -1.86 -11.89
C ASP A 26 -27.76 -2.46 -10.84
N ALA A 27 -27.21 -3.27 -9.92
CA ALA A 27 -28.00 -3.94 -8.87
C ALA A 27 -28.34 -3.02 -7.70
N TYR A 28 -27.41 -2.14 -7.32
CA TYR A 28 -27.53 -1.33 -6.11
C TYR A 28 -27.72 0.16 -6.37
N ARG A 29 -27.56 0.61 -7.63
CA ARG A 29 -27.59 2.02 -8.04
C ARG A 29 -26.51 2.86 -7.35
N ILE A 30 -25.35 2.26 -7.10
CA ILE A 30 -24.19 2.90 -6.49
C ILE A 30 -23.09 3.01 -7.53
N ASP A 31 -22.62 4.23 -7.76
CA ASP A 31 -21.41 4.48 -8.56
C ASP A 31 -20.19 4.38 -7.64
N LEU A 32 -19.27 3.46 -7.98
CA LEU A 32 -18.04 3.24 -7.25
C LEU A 32 -16.86 4.07 -7.78
N THR A 33 -17.03 4.84 -8.85
CA THR A 33 -15.94 5.65 -9.39
C THR A 33 -15.38 6.59 -8.32
N ALA A 34 -14.04 6.70 -8.29
CA ALA A 34 -13.32 7.51 -7.34
C ALA A 34 -12.25 8.36 -8.06
N ARG A 35 -11.72 9.36 -7.36
CA ARG A 35 -10.56 10.12 -7.84
C ARG A 35 -9.51 10.18 -6.75
N TYR A 36 -8.26 9.92 -7.16
CA TYR A 36 -7.12 10.02 -6.26
C TYR A 36 -5.92 10.62 -7.01
N LEU A 37 -5.31 11.65 -6.44
CA LEU A 37 -4.18 12.39 -7.05
C LEU A 37 -4.43 12.80 -8.51
N GLY A 38 -5.65 13.26 -8.81
CA GLY A 38 -6.05 13.63 -10.17
C GLY A 38 -6.37 12.47 -11.11
N GLN A 39 -6.05 11.24 -10.73
CA GLN A 39 -6.38 10.03 -11.49
C GLN A 39 -7.82 9.58 -11.23
N SER A 40 -8.49 9.12 -12.28
CA SER A 40 -9.80 8.49 -12.16
C SER A 40 -9.64 7.00 -11.88
N LEU A 41 -10.33 6.49 -10.87
CA LEU A 41 -10.30 5.08 -10.47
C LEU A 41 -11.68 4.45 -10.72
N PRO A 42 -11.74 3.21 -11.20
CA PRO A 42 -13.02 2.51 -11.42
C PRO A 42 -13.77 2.24 -10.10
N HIS A 43 -13.04 2.15 -8.99
CA HIS A 43 -13.56 1.93 -7.65
C HIS A 43 -12.48 2.24 -6.59
N PRO A 44 -12.84 2.45 -5.31
CA PRO A 44 -11.88 2.80 -4.25
C PRO A 44 -11.19 1.59 -3.60
N ILE A 45 -11.26 0.39 -4.19
CA ILE A 45 -10.68 -0.81 -3.62
C ILE A 45 -9.26 -0.98 -4.15
N GLY A 46 -8.30 -1.07 -3.25
CA GLY A 46 -6.90 -1.28 -3.57
C GLY A 46 -6.15 -1.96 -2.44
N LYS A 47 -4.86 -2.17 -2.64
CA LYS A 47 -4.00 -2.86 -1.69
C LYS A 47 -3.05 -1.87 -1.00
N GLY A 48 -3.06 -1.89 0.32
CA GLY A 48 -2.12 -1.11 1.14
C GLY A 48 -0.70 -1.68 1.11
N SER A 49 0.26 -0.85 1.54
CA SER A 49 1.67 -1.25 1.63
C SER A 49 1.86 -2.50 2.48
N GLY A 50 2.51 -3.52 1.94
CA GLY A 50 2.68 -4.79 2.64
C GLY A 50 3.65 -5.76 1.97
N GLN A 51 3.61 -7.01 2.40
CA GLN A 51 4.46 -8.09 1.88
C GLN A 51 4.00 -8.61 0.49
N LEU A 52 2.84 -8.15 0.04
CA LEU A 52 2.28 -8.51 -1.25
C LEU A 52 2.40 -7.38 -2.28
N SER A 53 3.33 -6.44 -2.08
CA SER A 53 3.63 -5.34 -3.00
C SER A 53 5.15 -5.08 -3.09
N LEU A 54 5.92 -6.16 -3.35
CA LEU A 54 7.38 -6.21 -3.31
C LEU A 54 8.03 -6.42 -4.68
N ASN A 55 7.28 -6.78 -5.71
CA ASN A 55 7.83 -7.12 -7.02
C ASN A 55 6.79 -6.99 -8.13
N GLU A 56 7.28 -6.96 -9.36
CA GLU A 56 6.48 -6.82 -10.59
C GLU A 56 5.38 -7.87 -10.71
N ARG A 57 5.70 -9.15 -10.49
CA ARG A 57 4.71 -10.23 -10.57
C ARG A 57 3.49 -9.98 -9.67
N GLN A 58 3.71 -9.45 -8.46
CA GLN A 58 2.62 -9.11 -7.56
C GLN A 58 1.76 -7.95 -8.09
N LEU A 59 2.36 -6.99 -8.82
CA LEU A 59 1.63 -5.92 -9.49
C LEU A 59 0.81 -6.45 -10.67
N GLU A 60 1.36 -7.39 -11.45
CA GLU A 60 0.63 -8.09 -12.52
C GLU A 60 -0.59 -8.86 -11.97
N GLU A 61 -0.39 -9.61 -10.88
CA GLU A 61 -1.45 -10.35 -10.19
C GLU A 61 -2.54 -9.40 -9.66
N ASP A 62 -2.17 -8.22 -9.15
CA ASP A 62 -3.09 -7.20 -8.66
C ASP A 62 -3.90 -6.53 -9.79
N ALA A 63 -3.24 -6.20 -10.89
CA ALA A 63 -3.90 -5.67 -12.07
C ALA A 63 -4.89 -6.71 -12.65
N ALA A 64 -4.45 -7.97 -12.78
CA ALA A 64 -5.31 -9.07 -13.24
C ALA A 64 -6.50 -9.33 -12.30
N ALA A 65 -6.33 -9.13 -10.99
CA ALA A 65 -7.40 -9.21 -9.99
C ALA A 65 -8.35 -8.00 -10.02
N GLY A 66 -8.04 -6.98 -10.83
CA GLY A 66 -8.88 -5.80 -10.99
C GLY A 66 -8.79 -4.81 -9.82
N LEU A 67 -7.68 -4.76 -9.08
CA LEU A 67 -7.48 -3.72 -8.07
C LEU A 67 -7.32 -2.35 -8.75
N ALA A 68 -7.89 -1.32 -8.14
CA ALA A 68 -7.79 0.03 -8.68
C ALA A 68 -6.43 0.69 -8.37
N PHE A 69 -5.85 0.35 -7.23
CA PHE A 69 -4.54 0.85 -6.83
C PHE A 69 -3.78 -0.10 -5.92
N VAL A 70 -2.46 0.06 -5.90
CA VAL A 70 -1.55 -0.64 -4.98
C VAL A 70 -0.54 0.35 -4.40
N VAL A 71 -0.32 0.24 -3.09
CA VAL A 71 0.76 0.96 -2.41
C VAL A 71 1.95 0.02 -2.26
N LEU A 72 3.10 0.37 -2.83
CA LEU A 72 4.33 -0.41 -2.75
C LEU A 72 4.80 -0.59 -1.30
N LYS A 73 5.60 -1.61 -1.07
CA LYS A 73 6.25 -1.81 0.25
C LYS A 73 6.98 -0.54 0.67
N THR A 74 6.78 -0.15 1.92
CA THR A 74 7.33 1.10 2.44
C THR A 74 8.86 1.08 2.44
N LEU A 75 9.46 1.97 1.69
CA LEU A 75 10.89 2.28 1.73
C LEU A 75 11.22 3.03 3.03
N ILE A 76 12.35 2.74 3.65
CA ILE A 76 12.92 3.58 4.69
C ILE A 76 13.84 4.59 4.01
N ALA A 77 13.61 5.87 4.28
CA ALA A 77 14.42 6.95 3.69
C ALA A 77 15.90 6.79 4.06
N GLN A 78 16.77 7.14 3.13
CA GLN A 78 18.22 7.12 3.29
C GLN A 78 18.86 8.37 2.69
N ASP A 79 20.06 8.70 3.13
CA ASP A 79 20.89 9.71 2.50
C ASP A 79 21.74 9.14 1.33
N ALA A 80 22.55 9.99 0.71
CA ALA A 80 23.41 9.62 -0.42
C ALA A 80 24.48 8.58 -0.07
N THR A 81 24.78 8.36 1.20
CA THR A 81 25.74 7.34 1.69
C THR A 81 25.05 6.04 2.07
N GLY A 82 23.72 5.97 1.95
CA GLY A 82 22.91 4.82 2.32
C GLY A 82 22.57 4.75 3.82
N VAL A 83 22.88 5.78 4.59
CA VAL A 83 22.53 5.84 6.02
C VAL A 83 21.05 6.10 6.19
N GLN A 84 20.42 5.32 7.04
CA GLN A 84 19.01 5.39 7.40
C GLN A 84 18.86 5.65 8.88
N SER A 85 18.36 6.81 9.29
CA SER A 85 18.11 7.11 10.72
C SER A 85 17.04 6.20 11.34
N MET A 86 16.18 5.63 10.49
CA MET A 86 15.13 4.69 10.91
C MET A 86 15.40 3.24 10.50
N ALA A 87 16.66 2.83 10.35
CA ALA A 87 17.07 1.48 9.94
C ALA A 87 16.41 0.36 10.78
N ALA A 88 16.13 0.61 12.05
CA ALA A 88 15.43 -0.34 12.92
C ALA A 88 14.03 -0.73 12.42
N TRP A 89 13.43 0.03 11.50
CA TRP A 89 12.14 -0.27 10.88
C TRP A 89 12.26 -1.12 9.60
N ALA A 90 13.47 -1.23 9.04
CA ALA A 90 13.78 -2.10 7.91
C ALA A 90 14.11 -3.55 8.34
N VAL A 91 13.68 -3.97 9.51
CA VAL A 91 14.07 -5.25 10.10
C VAL A 91 13.38 -6.42 9.42
N HIS A 92 14.15 -7.45 9.15
CA HIS A 92 13.72 -8.79 8.71
C HIS A 92 13.01 -9.56 9.84
N GLU A 93 12.00 -9.01 10.47
CA GLU A 93 11.32 -9.71 11.55
C GLU A 93 10.05 -10.42 11.07
N THR A 94 10.03 -11.75 11.25
CA THR A 94 8.95 -12.61 10.82
C THR A 94 7.89 -12.85 11.89
N LYS A 95 8.14 -12.41 13.12
CA LYS A 95 7.30 -12.76 14.26
C LYS A 95 6.30 -11.65 14.57
N MET A 96 5.03 -11.97 14.37
CA MET A 96 3.92 -11.20 14.88
C MET A 96 3.64 -11.65 16.31
N LYS A 97 3.62 -10.71 17.25
CA LYS A 97 3.24 -10.99 18.63
C LYS A 97 1.76 -10.65 18.80
N VAL A 98 0.99 -11.66 19.17
CA VAL A 98 -0.44 -11.51 19.44
C VAL A 98 -0.67 -11.71 20.93
N GLU A 99 -1.16 -10.67 21.60
CA GLU A 99 -1.41 -10.69 23.05
C GLU A 99 -2.87 -10.34 23.33
N ARG A 100 -3.50 -11.12 24.21
CA ARG A 100 -4.81 -10.77 24.72
C ARG A 100 -4.66 -9.61 25.71
N ARG A 101 -5.31 -8.48 25.39
CA ARG A 101 -5.40 -7.36 26.33
C ARG A 101 -6.77 -7.30 26.97
N ILE A 102 -6.78 -7.12 28.27
CA ILE A 102 -7.97 -6.78 29.05
C ILE A 102 -7.74 -5.35 29.52
N VAL A 103 -8.51 -4.40 28.99
CA VAL A 103 -8.47 -3.00 29.40
C VAL A 103 -9.82 -2.66 30.00
N GLY A 104 -9.90 -2.69 31.34
CA GLY A 104 -11.14 -2.50 32.07
C GLY A 104 -12.09 -3.72 32.06
N GLU A 105 -13.23 -3.61 32.69
CA GLU A 105 -14.19 -4.72 32.80
C GLU A 105 -14.94 -5.04 31.51
N SER A 106 -15.06 -4.07 30.60
CA SER A 106 -15.87 -4.16 29.37
C SER A 106 -15.07 -4.32 28.08
N ASN A 107 -13.77 -3.99 28.05
CA ASN A 107 -12.96 -4.00 26.86
C ASN A 107 -12.01 -5.19 26.82
N ARG A 108 -12.46 -6.27 26.18
CA ARG A 108 -11.62 -7.43 25.86
C ARG A 108 -11.22 -7.35 24.41
N GLY A 109 -9.90 -7.39 24.13
CA GLY A 109 -9.38 -7.31 22.77
C GLY A 109 -8.06 -8.06 22.64
N TRP A 110 -7.58 -8.09 21.40
CA TRP A 110 -6.28 -8.63 21.05
C TRP A 110 -5.39 -7.48 20.61
N THR A 111 -4.17 -7.45 21.11
CA THR A 111 -3.13 -6.55 20.59
C THR A 111 -2.22 -7.35 19.68
N VAL A 112 -2.13 -6.91 18.43
CA VAL A 112 -1.18 -7.44 17.48
C VAL A 112 -0.03 -6.45 17.38
N THR A 113 1.15 -6.88 17.81
CA THR A 113 2.37 -6.09 17.70
C THR A 113 3.20 -6.65 16.56
N TRP A 114 3.46 -5.80 15.59
CA TRP A 114 4.31 -6.10 14.46
C TRP A 114 5.43 -5.06 14.41
N LYS A 115 6.67 -5.50 14.48
CA LYS A 115 7.76 -4.60 14.10
C LYS A 115 7.69 -4.39 12.59
N GLY A 116 7.50 -3.14 12.20
CA GLY A 116 7.34 -2.77 10.81
C GLY A 116 8.52 -3.29 9.99
N ARG A 117 8.18 -3.96 8.89
CA ARG A 117 9.14 -4.32 7.88
C ARG A 117 9.06 -3.27 6.80
N GLY A 118 10.06 -2.41 6.74
CA GLY A 118 10.31 -1.61 5.57
C GLY A 118 10.74 -2.49 4.39
N TRP A 119 11.01 -1.84 3.28
CA TRP A 119 11.74 -2.43 2.17
C TRP A 119 13.11 -2.90 2.65
N ASP A 120 13.48 -4.13 2.34
CA ASP A 120 14.64 -4.83 2.89
C ASP A 120 15.71 -5.16 1.83
N ARG A 121 15.61 -4.55 0.66
CA ARG A 121 16.56 -4.63 -0.43
C ARG A 121 17.19 -3.25 -0.68
N SER A 122 18.03 -3.15 -1.72
CA SER A 122 18.67 -1.89 -2.08
C SER A 122 17.69 -0.81 -2.51
N PHE A 123 18.14 0.44 -2.42
CA PHE A 123 17.39 1.60 -2.91
C PHE A 123 17.17 1.52 -4.42
N ASP A 124 18.19 1.09 -5.17
CA ASP A 124 18.11 0.95 -6.63
C ASP A 124 17.06 -0.09 -7.06
N GLU A 125 16.95 -1.20 -6.34
CA GLU A 125 15.89 -2.20 -6.58
C GLU A 125 14.50 -1.61 -6.31
N TYR A 126 14.38 -0.73 -5.30
CA TYR A 126 13.13 -0.02 -5.06
C TYR A 126 12.78 0.94 -6.19
N LEU A 127 13.77 1.72 -6.65
CA LEU A 127 13.58 2.62 -7.79
C LEU A 127 13.22 1.87 -9.08
N ALA A 128 13.80 0.68 -9.29
CA ALA A 128 13.41 -0.18 -10.40
C ALA A 128 11.92 -0.59 -10.30
N LEU A 129 11.47 -1.00 -9.12
CA LEU A 129 10.05 -1.33 -8.89
C LEU A 129 9.13 -0.11 -9.06
N VAL A 130 9.58 1.08 -8.65
CA VAL A 130 8.84 2.33 -8.88
C VAL A 130 8.66 2.60 -10.37
N ARG A 131 9.71 2.37 -11.20
CA ARG A 131 9.61 2.53 -12.66
C ARG A 131 8.58 1.56 -13.27
N VAL A 132 8.61 0.30 -12.85
CA VAL A 132 7.59 -0.69 -13.25
C VAL A 132 6.19 -0.20 -12.85
N GLY A 133 6.02 0.23 -11.60
CA GLY A 133 4.73 0.75 -11.12
C GLY A 133 4.24 1.98 -11.89
N ARG A 134 5.16 2.88 -12.26
CA ARG A 134 4.86 4.02 -13.13
C ARG A 134 4.30 3.57 -14.48
N ASP A 135 4.90 2.52 -15.05
CA ASP A 135 4.50 2.03 -16.38
C ASP A 135 3.10 1.42 -16.34
N PHE A 136 2.73 0.65 -15.30
CA PHE A 136 1.35 0.22 -15.03
C PHE A 136 0.39 1.41 -14.89
N THR A 137 0.81 2.44 -14.17
CA THR A 137 -0.02 3.65 -13.96
C THR A 137 -0.25 4.40 -15.27
N ARG A 138 0.78 4.54 -16.10
CA ARG A 138 0.69 5.19 -17.43
C ARG A 138 -0.13 4.40 -18.42
N ALA A 139 -0.08 3.08 -18.36
CA ALA A 139 -0.95 2.20 -19.15
C ALA A 139 -2.42 2.25 -18.73
N GLY A 140 -2.72 2.81 -17.54
CA GLY A 140 -4.08 2.85 -16.99
C GLY A 140 -4.57 1.50 -16.46
N GLU A 141 -3.66 0.56 -16.24
CA GLU A 141 -3.99 -0.80 -15.77
C GLU A 141 -4.12 -0.88 -14.25
N LEU A 142 -3.26 -0.16 -13.51
CA LEU A 142 -3.20 -0.17 -12.06
C LEU A 142 -2.53 1.11 -11.58
N LEU A 143 -3.17 1.87 -10.69
CA LEU A 143 -2.50 3.00 -10.03
C LEU A 143 -1.53 2.48 -8.99
N VAL A 144 -0.22 2.66 -9.21
CA VAL A 144 0.82 2.24 -8.27
C VAL A 144 1.40 3.44 -7.54
N LEU A 145 1.48 3.34 -6.22
CA LEU A 145 1.88 4.43 -5.33
C LEU A 145 3.14 4.03 -4.56
N PRO A 146 4.27 4.72 -4.71
CA PRO A 146 5.41 4.56 -3.82
C PRO A 146 5.04 4.92 -2.39
N SER A 147 5.66 4.23 -1.43
CA SER A 147 5.48 4.48 0.01
C SER A 147 6.83 4.67 0.67
N VAL A 148 6.97 5.74 1.42
CA VAL A 148 8.23 6.09 2.10
C VAL A 148 7.98 6.41 3.56
N LYS A 149 8.90 5.98 4.40
CA LYS A 149 8.96 6.35 5.80
C LYS A 149 10.15 7.26 6.03
N TYR A 150 9.85 8.52 6.29
CA TYR A 150 10.83 9.52 6.72
C TYR A 150 10.91 9.59 8.25
N HIS A 151 12.06 10.03 8.75
CA HIS A 151 12.22 10.35 10.15
C HIS A 151 11.36 11.56 10.51
N LEU A 152 10.42 11.37 11.45
CA LEU A 152 9.66 12.45 12.07
C LEU A 152 10.25 12.73 13.45
N PRO A 153 11.03 13.80 13.62
CA PRO A 153 11.70 14.09 14.87
C PRO A 153 10.69 14.47 15.97
N ARG A 154 11.04 14.17 17.21
CA ARG A 154 10.35 14.73 18.37
C ARG A 154 10.65 16.21 18.47
N LEU A 155 9.85 16.94 19.24
CA LEU A 155 10.12 18.35 19.53
C LEU A 155 11.55 18.53 20.05
N GLY A 156 12.32 19.46 19.44
CA GLY A 156 13.71 19.72 19.77
C GLY A 156 14.76 18.82 19.13
N VAL A 157 14.35 17.83 18.33
CA VAL A 157 15.26 16.99 17.51
C VAL A 157 15.26 17.49 16.08
N PRO A 158 16.42 17.72 15.42
CA PRO A 158 16.46 18.18 14.04
C PRO A 158 15.85 17.16 13.07
N PHE A 159 15.21 17.65 12.03
CA PHE A 159 14.79 16.83 10.90
C PHE A 159 16.00 16.40 10.07
N VAL A 160 16.03 15.15 9.59
CA VAL A 160 17.15 14.63 8.78
C VAL A 160 16.90 14.96 7.31
N GLU A 161 17.25 16.20 6.94
CA GLU A 161 16.96 16.74 5.61
C GLU A 161 17.69 15.99 4.48
N SER A 162 18.90 15.47 4.74
CA SER A 162 19.68 14.70 3.76
C SER A 162 18.96 13.45 3.28
N GLU A 163 18.32 12.70 4.19
CA GLU A 163 17.52 11.52 3.84
C GLU A 163 16.29 11.92 3.03
N TYR A 164 15.60 12.98 3.44
CA TYR A 164 14.42 13.47 2.73
C TYR A 164 14.77 13.88 1.30
N ARG A 165 15.76 14.74 1.12
CA ARG A 165 16.17 15.26 -0.19
C ARG A 165 16.62 14.14 -1.13
N PHE A 166 17.52 13.28 -0.67
CA PHE A 166 18.07 12.21 -1.50
C PHE A 166 16.99 11.21 -1.91
N THR A 167 16.21 10.72 -0.95
CA THR A 167 15.17 9.72 -1.23
C THR A 167 14.06 10.29 -2.11
N THR A 168 13.60 11.52 -1.84
CA THR A 168 12.55 12.16 -2.64
C THR A 168 13.02 12.43 -4.07
N ALA A 169 14.24 12.91 -4.26
CA ALA A 169 14.81 13.16 -5.59
C ALA A 169 14.90 11.86 -6.41
N GLY A 170 15.40 10.77 -5.80
CA GLY A 170 15.48 9.47 -6.48
C GLY A 170 14.11 8.93 -6.88
N LEU A 171 13.09 9.11 -6.03
CA LEU A 171 11.73 8.69 -6.34
C LEU A 171 11.11 9.53 -7.46
N ALA A 172 11.28 10.87 -7.44
CA ALA A 172 10.81 11.76 -8.48
C ALA A 172 11.44 11.42 -9.84
N GLU A 173 12.77 11.23 -9.87
CA GLU A 173 13.47 10.77 -11.07
C GLU A 173 12.97 9.41 -11.58
N ALA A 174 12.77 8.43 -10.70
CA ALA A 174 12.24 7.12 -11.08
C ALA A 174 10.81 7.22 -11.62
N TRP A 175 10.02 8.15 -11.12
CA TRP A 175 8.67 8.44 -11.61
C TRP A 175 8.66 9.20 -12.93
N GLY A 176 9.75 9.90 -13.24
CA GLY A 176 9.93 10.66 -14.48
C GLY A 176 9.47 12.12 -14.35
N GLU A 177 9.66 12.69 -13.18
CA GLU A 177 9.51 14.12 -12.86
C GLU A 177 10.86 14.86 -12.89
#